data_3651f1395ef015fe0b5c81251d0b21cd
#
_entry.id   3651f1395ef015fe0b5c81251d0b21cd
#
_cell.length_a   1.000
_cell.length_b   1.000
_cell.length_c   1.000
_cell.angle_alpha   90.00
_cell.angle_beta   90.00
_cell.angle_gamma   90.00
#
_symmetry.space_group_name_H-M   'P 1'
#
loop_
_entity.id
_entity.type
_entity.pdbx_description
1 polymer ?
#
loop_
_entity_poly.entity_id
_entity_poly.type
_entity_poly.pdbx_seq_one_letter_code
_entity_poly.pdbx_strand_id
1 'polypeptide(L)'
;MQTSYVIFTDSTGDLTPALIEQCELQVMPMAFNLDGADYRNYPDGREMSPHEFYEKLRGGSLCKTSQIPISEFVDAFTPVLEQGLDILYLAFSSGLSGTFQSSRLAVEELKEKYPARRMICVDSLQASMGEGLFAYLVAQKRLQGAALDEAARYASDLAPSDRKSVV
;
A
#
# COMPACT_ATOMS: atom_id res chain seq x y z
N MET A 1 1.63 22.50 -10.24
CA MET A 1 1.99 21.50 -11.28
C MET A 1 1.16 20.27 -11.01
N GLN A 2 0.48 19.75 -12.01
CA GLN A 2 -0.32 18.53 -11.85
C GLN A 2 0.67 17.38 -11.63
N THR A 3 0.51 16.65 -10.54
CA THR A 3 1.32 15.47 -10.24
C THR A 3 1.10 14.41 -11.32
N SER A 4 2.18 13.94 -11.93
CA SER A 4 2.12 12.98 -13.05
C SER A 4 2.01 11.52 -12.59
N TYR A 5 1.88 11.27 -11.29
CA TYR A 5 1.80 9.92 -10.72
C TYR A 5 0.93 9.86 -9.47
N VAL A 6 0.46 8.67 -9.17
CA VAL A 6 -0.32 8.32 -7.97
C VAL A 6 0.54 7.46 -7.05
N ILE A 7 0.44 7.70 -5.73
CA ILE A 7 1.07 6.83 -4.73
C ILE A 7 0.02 5.87 -4.19
N PHE A 8 0.33 4.58 -4.28
CA PHE A 8 -0.40 3.50 -3.61
C PHE A 8 0.39 2.99 -2.42
N THR A 9 -0.32 2.58 -1.39
CA THR A 9 0.19 1.74 -0.29
C THR A 9 -0.87 0.69 0.05
N ASP A 10 -0.65 -0.14 1.04
CA ASP A 10 -1.67 -1.09 1.48
C ASP A 10 -2.17 -0.79 2.90
N SER A 11 -3.23 -1.47 3.30
CA SER A 11 -3.93 -1.17 4.56
C SER A 11 -3.18 -1.61 5.82
N THR A 12 -2.03 -2.30 5.66
CA THR A 12 -1.19 -2.69 6.81
C THR A 12 -0.42 -1.52 7.42
N GLY A 13 -0.38 -0.36 6.72
CA GLY A 13 0.20 0.88 7.22
C GLY A 13 -0.62 1.59 8.30
N ASP A 14 -1.81 1.08 8.64
CA ASP A 14 -2.70 1.61 9.71
C ASP A 14 -2.97 3.13 9.61
N LEU A 15 -2.97 3.68 8.38
CA LEU A 15 -3.24 5.08 8.14
C LEU A 15 -4.72 5.41 8.37
N THR A 16 -4.97 6.53 9.03
CA THR A 16 -6.34 7.03 9.18
C THR A 16 -6.89 7.59 7.86
N PRO A 17 -8.23 7.57 7.64
CA PRO A 17 -8.83 8.18 6.46
C PRO A 17 -8.41 9.63 6.24
N ALA A 18 -8.29 10.41 7.31
CA ALA A 18 -7.85 11.82 7.23
C ALA A 18 -6.42 11.96 6.70
N LEU A 19 -5.48 11.10 7.14
CA LEU A 19 -4.11 11.12 6.62
C LEU A 19 -4.04 10.64 5.17
N ILE A 20 -4.84 9.64 4.79
CA ILE A 20 -4.93 9.15 3.42
C ILE A 20 -5.39 10.26 2.49
N GLU A 21 -6.45 10.99 2.86
CA GLU A 21 -6.96 12.13 2.12
C GLU A 21 -5.93 13.27 2.04
N GLN A 22 -5.36 13.67 3.18
CA GLN A 22 -4.34 14.73 3.26
C GLN A 22 -3.11 14.42 2.39
N CYS A 23 -2.71 13.16 2.31
CA CYS A 23 -1.57 12.69 1.54
C CYS A 23 -1.93 12.29 0.11
N GLU A 24 -3.21 12.36 -0.28
CA GLU A 24 -3.74 11.91 -1.58
C GLU A 24 -3.24 10.49 -1.93
N LEU A 25 -3.27 9.57 -0.95
CA LEU A 25 -2.86 8.18 -1.14
C LEU A 25 -4.02 7.32 -1.63
N GLN A 26 -3.69 6.30 -2.42
CA GLN A 26 -4.59 5.18 -2.69
C GLN A 26 -4.19 4.00 -1.81
N VAL A 27 -5.15 3.38 -1.14
CA VAL A 27 -4.87 2.28 -0.22
C VAL A 27 -5.47 0.98 -0.73
N MET A 28 -4.64 -0.03 -0.91
CA MET A 28 -5.03 -1.40 -1.27
C MET A 28 -5.50 -2.12 0.00
N PRO A 29 -6.79 -2.52 0.10
CA PRO A 29 -7.28 -3.21 1.30
C PRO A 29 -6.82 -4.67 1.32
N MET A 30 -6.10 -5.07 2.35
CA MET A 30 -5.70 -6.45 2.55
C MET A 30 -6.90 -7.29 3.01
N ALA A 31 -7.01 -8.51 2.48
CA ALA A 31 -8.06 -9.44 2.88
C ALA A 31 -7.68 -10.20 4.16
N PHE A 32 -8.67 -10.48 4.99
CA PHE A 32 -8.55 -11.37 6.14
C PHE A 32 -9.80 -12.23 6.31
N ASN A 33 -9.59 -13.45 6.82
CA ASN A 33 -10.67 -14.37 7.18
C ASN A 33 -10.78 -14.41 8.71
N LEU A 34 -11.98 -14.24 9.22
CA LEU A 34 -12.28 -14.32 10.64
C LEU A 34 -13.41 -15.33 10.85
N ASP A 35 -13.10 -16.44 11.53
CA ASP A 35 -14.03 -17.54 11.81
C ASP A 35 -14.75 -18.07 10.57
N GLY A 36 -14.07 -18.10 9.42
CA GLY A 36 -14.61 -18.61 8.16
C GLY A 36 -15.32 -17.57 7.29
N ALA A 37 -15.46 -16.33 7.75
CA ALA A 37 -15.98 -15.21 6.95
C ALA A 37 -14.85 -14.32 6.42
N ASP A 38 -14.93 -13.92 5.16
CA ASP A 38 -13.94 -13.08 4.51
C ASP A 38 -14.32 -11.60 4.63
N TYR A 39 -13.32 -10.79 4.94
CA TYR A 39 -13.40 -9.34 5.10
C TYR A 39 -12.23 -8.66 4.43
N ARG A 40 -12.37 -7.34 4.19
CA ARG A 40 -11.30 -6.47 3.76
C ARG A 40 -11.00 -5.41 4.80
N ASN A 41 -9.71 -5.21 5.05
CA ASN A 41 -9.23 -4.16 5.96
C ASN A 41 -9.27 -2.79 5.27
N TYR A 42 -10.46 -2.19 5.20
CA TYR A 42 -10.58 -0.81 4.74
C TYR A 42 -10.22 0.17 5.85
N PRO A 43 -9.43 1.23 5.56
CA PRO A 43 -9.02 2.23 6.57
C PRO A 43 -10.16 2.91 7.31
N ASP A 44 -11.35 3.00 6.71
CA ASP A 44 -12.56 3.56 7.33
C ASP A 44 -13.38 2.54 8.13
N GLY A 45 -12.94 1.29 8.18
CA GLY A 45 -13.59 0.23 8.95
C GLY A 45 -14.99 -0.16 8.44
N ARG A 46 -15.32 0.12 7.16
CA ARG A 46 -16.68 -0.09 6.60
C ARG A 46 -17.17 -1.54 6.65
N GLU A 47 -16.28 -2.52 6.61
CA GLU A 47 -16.65 -3.94 6.73
C GLU A 47 -16.54 -4.44 8.18
N MET A 48 -15.55 -3.96 8.91
CA MET A 48 -15.33 -4.28 10.31
C MET A 48 -14.52 -3.17 10.97
N SER A 49 -15.02 -2.62 12.07
CA SER A 49 -14.29 -1.61 12.83
C SER A 49 -13.11 -2.26 13.57
N PRO A 50 -12.00 -1.52 13.82
CA PRO A 50 -10.90 -2.04 14.63
C PRO A 50 -11.35 -2.51 16.02
N HIS A 51 -12.29 -1.79 16.65
CA HIS A 51 -12.85 -2.16 17.94
C HIS A 51 -13.52 -3.54 17.88
N GLU A 52 -14.42 -3.75 16.91
CA GLU A 52 -15.12 -5.03 16.74
C GLU A 52 -14.13 -6.16 16.45
N PHE A 53 -13.15 -5.93 15.59
CA PHE A 53 -12.11 -6.92 15.26
C PHE A 53 -11.38 -7.39 16.51
N TYR A 54 -10.88 -6.46 17.33
CA TYR A 54 -10.14 -6.82 18.53
C TYR A 54 -11.02 -7.45 19.62
N GLU A 55 -12.30 -7.07 19.73
CA GLU A 55 -13.24 -7.75 20.64
C GLU A 55 -13.46 -9.21 20.24
N LYS A 56 -13.63 -9.49 18.95
CA LYS A 56 -13.74 -10.86 18.43
C LYS A 56 -12.47 -11.67 18.73
N LEU A 57 -11.28 -11.12 18.50
CA LEU A 57 -10.00 -11.78 18.83
C LEU A 57 -9.89 -12.08 20.32
N ARG A 58 -10.25 -11.14 21.21
CA ARG A 58 -10.29 -11.38 22.67
C ARG A 58 -11.30 -12.46 23.05
N GLY A 59 -12.37 -12.59 22.29
CA GLY A 59 -13.37 -13.64 22.43
C GLY A 59 -12.91 -15.03 21.95
N GLY A 60 -11.70 -15.13 21.35
CA GLY A 60 -11.13 -16.38 20.88
C GLY A 60 -11.32 -16.65 19.38
N SER A 61 -11.82 -15.67 18.62
CA SER A 61 -11.92 -15.78 17.14
C SER A 61 -10.56 -15.99 16.50
N LEU A 62 -10.53 -16.82 15.44
CA LEU A 62 -9.32 -17.11 14.67
C LEU A 62 -9.27 -16.24 13.42
N CYS A 63 -8.19 -15.47 13.29
CA CYS A 63 -7.94 -14.64 12.12
C CYS A 63 -6.79 -15.16 11.28
N LYS A 64 -6.99 -15.15 9.94
CA LYS A 64 -5.95 -15.43 8.93
C LYS A 64 -5.94 -14.30 7.92
N THR A 65 -4.77 -13.77 7.61
CA THR A 65 -4.59 -12.76 6.55
C THR A 65 -4.15 -13.41 5.25
N SER A 66 -4.47 -12.79 4.13
CA SER A 66 -4.01 -13.18 2.81
C SER A 66 -3.24 -12.05 2.15
N GLN A 67 -2.17 -12.38 1.41
CA GLN A 67 -1.51 -11.40 0.56
C GLN A 67 -2.48 -10.84 -0.49
N ILE A 68 -2.24 -9.62 -0.94
CA ILE A 68 -2.99 -9.04 -2.06
C ILE A 68 -2.59 -9.76 -3.34
N PRO A 69 -3.53 -10.37 -4.09
CA PRO A 69 -3.22 -11.12 -5.29
C PRO A 69 -2.89 -10.19 -6.48
N ILE A 70 -2.23 -10.75 -7.50
CA ILE A 70 -1.82 -10.03 -8.71
C ILE A 70 -3.01 -9.35 -9.39
N SER A 71 -4.15 -10.03 -9.50
CA SER A 71 -5.35 -9.51 -10.16
C SER A 71 -5.87 -8.22 -9.51
N GLU A 72 -5.82 -8.10 -8.19
CA GLU A 72 -6.26 -6.89 -7.49
C GLU A 72 -5.35 -5.69 -7.77
N PHE A 73 -4.03 -5.91 -7.92
CA PHE A 73 -3.12 -4.85 -8.37
C PHE A 73 -3.40 -4.44 -9.81
N VAL A 74 -3.64 -5.40 -10.70
CA VAL A 74 -4.01 -5.13 -12.10
C VAL A 74 -5.29 -4.29 -12.14
N ASP A 75 -6.33 -4.68 -11.40
CA ASP A 75 -7.61 -3.98 -11.33
C ASP A 75 -7.48 -2.56 -10.76
N ALA A 76 -6.66 -2.37 -9.72
CA ALA A 76 -6.48 -1.06 -9.10
C ALA A 76 -5.58 -0.12 -9.93
N PHE A 77 -4.56 -0.63 -10.59
CA PHE A 77 -3.60 0.17 -11.33
C PHE A 77 -4.12 0.57 -12.72
N THR A 78 -4.88 -0.32 -13.37
CA THR A 78 -5.41 -0.08 -14.73
C THR A 78 -6.11 1.27 -14.88
N PRO A 79 -7.07 1.67 -14.05
CA PRO A 79 -7.76 2.95 -14.22
C PRO A 79 -6.84 4.18 -14.11
N VAL A 80 -5.77 4.08 -13.33
CA VAL A 80 -4.77 5.15 -13.18
C VAL A 80 -3.91 5.28 -14.43
N LEU A 81 -3.46 4.13 -14.96
CA LEU A 81 -2.66 4.07 -16.19
C LEU A 81 -3.45 4.54 -17.41
N GLU A 82 -4.75 4.23 -17.50
CA GLU A 82 -5.67 4.70 -18.56
C GLU A 82 -5.85 6.22 -18.52
N GLN A 83 -5.75 6.86 -17.35
CA GLN A 83 -5.73 8.31 -17.21
C GLN A 83 -4.40 8.94 -17.62
N GLY A 84 -3.40 8.15 -18.01
CA GLY A 84 -2.08 8.62 -18.40
C GLY A 84 -1.18 8.97 -17.22
N LEU A 85 -1.49 8.50 -16.02
CA LEU A 85 -0.71 8.72 -14.82
C LEU A 85 0.24 7.54 -14.56
N ASP A 86 1.38 7.82 -13.96
CA ASP A 86 2.34 6.82 -13.51
C ASP A 86 2.02 6.38 -12.07
N ILE A 87 2.67 5.32 -11.58
CA ILE A 87 2.39 4.73 -10.27
C ILE A 87 3.66 4.55 -9.45
N LEU A 88 3.59 4.92 -8.17
CA LEU A 88 4.52 4.53 -7.13
C LEU A 88 3.77 3.70 -6.09
N TYR A 89 4.12 2.43 -5.94
CA TYR A 89 3.56 1.56 -4.90
C TYR A 89 4.57 1.37 -3.77
N LEU A 90 4.13 1.68 -2.56
CA LEU A 90 4.88 1.54 -1.31
C LEU A 90 4.33 0.33 -0.56
N ALA A 91 5.08 -0.74 -0.56
CA ALA A 91 4.59 -2.05 -0.15
C ALA A 91 4.89 -2.37 1.32
N PHE A 92 3.98 -3.10 1.95
CA PHE A 92 4.23 -3.89 3.15
C PHE A 92 5.48 -4.77 3.00
N SER A 93 6.21 -4.97 4.08
CA SER A 93 7.47 -5.72 4.09
C SER A 93 7.41 -7.07 3.37
N SER A 94 8.30 -7.26 2.40
CA SER A 94 8.48 -8.55 1.70
C SER A 94 8.93 -9.69 2.63
N GLY A 95 9.49 -9.35 3.80
CA GLY A 95 9.85 -10.32 4.83
C GLY A 95 8.66 -10.90 5.58
N LEU A 96 7.46 -10.28 5.46
CA LEU A 96 6.25 -10.66 6.17
C LEU A 96 5.13 -11.16 5.24
N SER A 97 5.11 -10.73 3.98
CA SER A 97 4.05 -11.04 3.02
C SER A 97 4.55 -11.15 1.60
N GLY A 98 3.88 -11.98 0.80
CA GLY A 98 4.09 -12.04 -0.66
C GLY A 98 3.48 -10.87 -1.45
N THR A 99 2.84 -9.90 -0.78
CA THR A 99 2.15 -8.75 -1.41
C THR A 99 3.09 -7.93 -2.31
N PHE A 100 4.31 -7.64 -1.85
CA PHE A 100 5.32 -6.96 -2.67
C PHE A 100 5.65 -7.73 -3.96
N GLN A 101 5.82 -9.05 -3.88
CA GLN A 101 6.08 -9.87 -5.07
C GLN A 101 4.88 -9.89 -6.02
N SER A 102 3.65 -9.98 -5.49
CA SER A 102 2.43 -9.88 -6.30
C SER A 102 2.35 -8.55 -7.06
N SER A 103 2.67 -7.44 -6.42
CA SER A 103 2.68 -6.12 -7.07
C SER A 103 3.69 -6.02 -8.21
N ARG A 104 4.87 -6.62 -8.03
CA ARG A 104 5.89 -6.65 -9.09
C ARG A 104 5.44 -7.46 -10.31
N LEU A 105 4.81 -8.62 -10.08
CA LEU A 105 4.28 -9.43 -11.17
C LEU A 105 3.13 -8.72 -11.91
N ALA A 106 2.25 -8.01 -11.19
CA ALA A 106 1.24 -7.17 -11.80
C ALA A 106 1.84 -6.04 -12.66
N VAL A 107 2.92 -5.42 -12.19
CA VAL A 107 3.65 -4.40 -12.96
C VAL A 107 4.27 -4.99 -14.24
N GLU A 108 4.83 -6.20 -14.19
CA GLU A 108 5.35 -6.88 -15.37
C GLU A 108 4.26 -7.12 -16.42
N GLU A 109 3.08 -7.59 -16.01
CA GLU A 109 1.91 -7.77 -16.88
C GLU A 109 1.43 -6.43 -17.48
N LEU A 110 1.29 -5.40 -16.64
CA LEU A 110 0.78 -4.10 -17.07
C LEU A 110 1.77 -3.33 -17.97
N LYS A 111 3.07 -3.56 -17.88
CA LYS A 111 4.07 -2.96 -18.77
C LYS A 111 3.88 -3.34 -20.23
N GLU A 112 3.43 -4.55 -20.51
CA GLU A 112 3.14 -4.97 -21.90
C GLU A 112 1.98 -4.17 -22.47
N LYS A 113 0.97 -3.88 -21.65
CA LYS A 113 -0.24 -3.16 -22.04
C LYS A 113 -0.07 -1.64 -22.04
N TYR A 114 0.75 -1.11 -21.13
CA TYR A 114 0.98 0.32 -20.95
C TYR A 114 2.49 0.69 -21.05
N PRO A 115 3.16 0.47 -22.19
CA PRO A 115 4.61 0.63 -22.31
C PRO A 115 5.09 2.08 -22.14
N ALA A 116 4.21 3.06 -22.29
CA ALA A 116 4.52 4.47 -22.08
C ALA A 116 4.36 4.92 -20.60
N ARG A 117 3.85 4.04 -19.72
CA ARG A 117 3.61 4.34 -18.31
C ARG A 117 4.71 3.75 -17.44
N ARG A 118 4.96 4.43 -16.35
CA ARG A 118 5.97 4.03 -15.37
C ARG A 118 5.29 3.56 -14.09
N MET A 119 5.70 2.40 -13.63
CA MET A 119 5.23 1.80 -12.39
C MET A 119 6.44 1.36 -11.58
N ILE A 120 6.57 1.88 -10.37
CA ILE A 120 7.67 1.58 -9.46
C ILE A 120 7.08 1.00 -8.18
N CYS A 121 7.59 -0.16 -7.75
CA CYS A 121 7.25 -0.77 -6.47
C CYS A 121 8.47 -0.67 -5.55
N VAL A 122 8.27 -0.15 -4.34
CA VAL A 122 9.30 -0.05 -3.31
C VAL A 122 8.87 -0.87 -2.10
N ASP A 123 9.72 -1.79 -1.68
CA ASP A 123 9.55 -2.55 -0.44
C ASP A 123 9.91 -1.64 0.74
N SER A 124 8.93 -1.35 1.60
CA SER A 124 9.18 -0.51 2.77
C SER A 124 10.07 -1.20 3.81
N LEU A 125 10.08 -2.54 3.81
CA LEU A 125 10.66 -3.38 4.86
C LEU A 125 10.04 -3.10 6.24
N GLN A 126 8.86 -2.50 6.27
CA GLN A 126 8.12 -2.04 7.44
C GLN A 126 6.74 -2.70 7.53
N ALA A 127 6.09 -2.52 8.68
CA ALA A 127 4.75 -2.96 8.99
C ALA A 127 4.05 -1.94 9.88
N SER A 128 2.70 -1.96 9.92
CA SER A 128 1.89 -1.13 10.82
C SER A 128 2.27 0.36 10.73
N MET A 129 2.36 1.05 11.85
CA MET A 129 2.69 2.48 11.91
C MET A 129 4.05 2.83 11.28
N GLY A 130 5.02 1.88 11.22
CA GLY A 130 6.29 2.08 10.51
C GLY A 130 6.07 2.26 9.01
N GLU A 131 5.27 1.41 8.40
CA GLU A 131 4.87 1.53 7.00
C GLU A 131 4.02 2.78 6.77
N GLY A 132 3.08 3.09 7.68
CA GLY A 132 2.27 4.29 7.61
C GLY A 132 3.12 5.57 7.64
N LEU A 133 4.10 5.65 8.52
CA LEU A 133 5.05 6.77 8.58
C LEU A 133 5.89 6.85 7.29
N PHE A 134 6.36 5.72 6.80
CA PHE A 134 7.09 5.63 5.55
C PHE A 134 6.26 6.20 4.37
N ALA A 135 5.01 5.74 4.22
CA ALA A 135 4.11 6.21 3.17
C ALA A 135 3.81 7.72 3.31
N TYR A 136 3.60 8.19 4.54
CA TYR A 136 3.41 9.62 4.84
C TYR A 136 4.60 10.46 4.38
N LEU A 137 5.83 10.08 4.73
CA LEU A 137 7.04 10.83 4.39
C LEU A 137 7.27 10.89 2.88
N VAL A 138 7.02 9.80 2.15
CA VAL A 138 7.13 9.77 0.69
C VAL A 138 6.03 10.62 0.05
N ALA A 139 4.80 10.57 0.56
CA ALA A 139 3.71 11.42 0.09
C ALA A 139 4.02 12.92 0.29
N GLN A 140 4.62 13.30 1.42
CA GLN A 140 5.06 14.67 1.65
C GLN A 140 6.10 15.13 0.61
N LYS A 141 7.00 14.25 0.18
CA LYS A 141 7.94 14.55 -0.92
C LYS A 141 7.20 14.84 -2.23
N ARG A 142 6.18 14.04 -2.57
CA ARG A 142 5.34 14.29 -3.75
C ARG A 142 4.62 15.63 -3.66
N LEU A 143 4.01 15.94 -2.52
CA LEU A 143 3.28 17.19 -2.29
C LEU A 143 4.22 18.43 -2.39
N GLN A 144 5.51 18.26 -2.09
CA GLN A 144 6.56 19.28 -2.30
C GLN A 144 7.01 19.38 -3.76
N GLY A 145 6.46 18.58 -4.68
CA GLY A 145 6.73 18.64 -6.10
C GLY A 145 7.78 17.65 -6.61
N ALA A 146 8.19 16.66 -5.80
CA ALA A 146 9.13 15.63 -6.23
C ALA A 146 8.59 14.84 -7.42
N ALA A 147 9.43 14.62 -8.42
CA ALA A 147 9.12 13.74 -9.55
C ALA A 147 9.12 12.26 -9.09
N LEU A 148 8.49 11.37 -9.90
CA LEU A 148 8.37 9.95 -9.58
C LEU A 148 9.71 9.30 -9.20
N ASP A 149 10.78 9.53 -9.97
CA ASP A 149 12.10 8.95 -9.69
C ASP A 149 12.72 9.47 -8.40
N GLU A 150 12.51 10.74 -8.10
CA GLU A 150 12.99 11.36 -6.87
C GLU A 150 12.27 10.79 -5.65
N ALA A 151 10.93 10.67 -5.73
CA ALA A 151 10.14 10.07 -4.67
C ALA A 151 10.47 8.59 -4.46
N ALA A 152 10.64 7.82 -5.54
CA ALA A 152 11.01 6.41 -5.47
C ALA A 152 12.42 6.21 -4.89
N ARG A 153 13.39 7.07 -5.25
CA ARG A 153 14.74 7.04 -4.67
C ARG A 153 14.71 7.37 -3.19
N TYR A 154 13.99 8.45 -2.82
CA TYR A 154 13.80 8.82 -1.42
C TYR A 154 13.19 7.66 -0.61
N ALA A 155 12.16 7.00 -1.15
CA ALA A 155 11.56 5.82 -0.52
C ALA A 155 12.59 4.68 -0.35
N SER A 156 13.38 4.38 -1.39
CA SER A 156 14.38 3.32 -1.34
C SER A 156 15.50 3.61 -0.33
N ASP A 157 15.89 4.86 -0.17
CA ASP A 157 16.91 5.30 0.80
C ASP A 157 16.37 5.29 2.24
N LEU A 158 15.07 5.59 2.41
CA LEU A 158 14.41 5.61 3.71
C LEU A 158 14.18 4.20 4.29
N ALA A 159 13.80 3.23 3.45
CA ALA A 159 13.43 1.89 3.86
C ALA A 159 14.46 1.18 4.78
N PRO A 160 15.79 1.22 4.52
CA PRO A 160 16.79 0.61 5.41
C PRO A 160 16.99 1.39 6.71
N SER A 161 16.75 2.70 6.70
CA SER A 161 17.06 3.62 7.82
C SER A 161 16.06 3.51 8.95
N ASP A 162 14.81 3.19 8.64
CA ASP A 162 13.70 3.16 9.59
C ASP A 162 13.59 1.84 10.37
N ARG A 163 14.40 0.83 10.03
CA ARG A 163 14.46 -0.46 10.75
C ARG A 163 14.81 -0.35 12.24
N LYS A 164 15.31 0.79 12.69
CA LYS A 164 15.69 1.01 14.11
C LYS A 164 14.50 1.34 15.00
N SER A 165 13.31 1.51 14.43
CA SER A 165 12.11 1.91 15.18
C SER A 165 11.22 0.72 15.59
N VAL A 166 11.56 -0.51 15.16
CA VAL A 166 10.80 -1.73 15.46
C VAL A 166 11.65 -2.61 16.40
N VAL A 167 11.75 -2.21 17.66
CA VAL A 167 12.17 -3.07 18.77
C VAL A 167 11.19 -2.90 19.91
#